data_bc299cc9214871eb93c5759df0582658
#
_entry.id   bc299cc9214871eb93c5759df0582658
#
_cell.length_a   1.000
_cell.length_b   1.000
_cell.length_c   1.000
_cell.angle_alpha   90.00
_cell.angle_beta   90.00
_cell.angle_gamma   90.00
#
_symmetry.space_group_name_H-M   'P 1'
#
loop_
_entity.id
_entity.type
_entity.pdbx_description
1 polymer ?
#
loop_
_entity_poly.entity_id
_entity_poly.type
_entity_poly.pdbx_seq_one_letter_code
_entity_poly.pdbx_strand_id
1 'polypeptide(L)'
;MTGRMEVRAEFRVQMVRVYSGLLQGLEARLLTVEVDSDLRSFGFYLVGMADSAVREGQLRIQNAVRNAGFHLPRCRHLVNMAPADLRKEGAAYDLTIALGLLAEARILESDRLGDFLVIGELSLDGRIKGVRGILSVMDLADRQGYRGVIMPRANLPEALWCPRVKAYAFDSLRDVVEFVMEGCPEEAASAASVLRPGPAAVPSVPGGVAAQRPLQQVRGQALAKRALQVAAAGRHNVLLMGPPGCGKTMLAHAFPSMLPPISSEEAWDLARIYSLLPDGPERLSATVRPDGPEREGAALHRPFRQPHPSVSLPAMVGGGAFPMPGEVTLAHGGVLFLDELPEFRRDVLEALREPLEQGRVMLNRHRQSVCYPARFVLIAAMNPCPCGYYGSTGDRCRCPESLVIRYQRRISGPLLDRMDLVVCMDRVSAEEWASHDNQLSVATSPSATSVPQPPATVDPLHPPGSPLHSPCSPSSTILTLEPALSTESKGLMHRLVQGGGLSMRACQRLTRVAQTMAGMEGLLTVEPQHLMEAYHFRHPRFLASTRPSHP
;
A
#
# COMPACT_ATOMS: atom_id res chain seq x y z
N MET A 1 -68.74 12.52 41.41
CA MET A 1 -68.23 11.87 40.17
C MET A 1 -67.10 12.73 39.65
N THR A 2 -65.86 12.38 40.03
CA THR A 2 -64.66 13.10 39.68
C THR A 2 -63.85 12.18 38.73
N GLY A 3 -63.92 12.54 37.42
CA GLY A 3 -63.16 11.83 36.39
C GLY A 3 -61.67 12.17 36.50
N ARG A 4 -60.88 11.20 36.90
CA ARG A 4 -59.42 11.22 36.71
C ARG A 4 -59.14 11.03 35.22
N MET A 5 -58.76 12.07 34.54
CA MET A 5 -58.06 11.97 33.26
C MET A 5 -56.64 11.52 33.55
N GLU A 6 -56.40 10.20 33.34
CA GLU A 6 -55.06 9.67 33.22
C GLU A 6 -54.46 10.14 31.88
N VAL A 7 -53.59 11.15 31.93
CA VAL A 7 -52.71 11.49 30.84
C VAL A 7 -51.67 10.37 30.75
N ARG A 8 -51.95 9.33 29.97
CA ARG A 8 -50.91 8.40 29.48
C ARG A 8 -50.04 9.19 28.52
N ALA A 9 -48.90 9.67 29.01
CA ALA A 9 -47.83 10.07 28.14
C ALA A 9 -47.40 8.82 27.35
N GLU A 10 -47.81 8.71 26.10
CA GLU A 10 -47.28 7.75 25.16
C GLU A 10 -45.79 8.10 24.95
N PHE A 11 -44.90 7.45 25.71
CA PHE A 11 -43.49 7.40 25.40
C PHE A 11 -43.35 6.62 24.08
N ARG A 12 -43.42 7.33 22.93
CA ARG A 12 -42.95 6.80 21.65
C ARG A 12 -41.47 6.57 21.83
N VAL A 13 -41.07 5.30 21.96
CA VAL A 13 -39.69 4.85 21.86
C VAL A 13 -39.24 5.19 20.45
N GLN A 14 -38.38 6.17 20.32
CA GLN A 14 -37.85 6.59 19.02
C GLN A 14 -36.51 5.95 18.87
N MET A 15 -36.44 4.89 18.04
CA MET A 15 -35.17 4.23 17.68
C MET A 15 -34.20 5.26 17.11
N VAL A 16 -33.00 5.30 17.67
CA VAL A 16 -31.91 6.20 17.25
C VAL A 16 -30.98 5.48 16.31
N ARG A 17 -30.49 6.19 15.30
CA ARG A 17 -29.47 5.71 14.36
C ARG A 17 -28.24 6.58 14.41
N VAL A 18 -27.07 5.94 14.53
CA VAL A 18 -25.75 6.57 14.40
C VAL A 18 -24.94 5.80 13.36
N TYR A 19 -24.19 6.52 12.55
CA TYR A 19 -23.48 5.95 11.43
C TYR A 19 -21.98 5.85 11.69
N SER A 20 -21.36 4.78 11.18
CA SER A 20 -19.93 4.51 11.27
C SER A 20 -19.41 3.86 9.99
N GLY A 21 -18.11 3.62 9.91
CA GLY A 21 -17.48 2.88 8.83
C GLY A 21 -17.00 1.50 9.27
N LEU A 22 -17.45 0.45 8.59
CA LEU A 22 -16.97 -0.93 8.78
C LEU A 22 -15.86 -1.24 7.77
N LEU A 23 -14.64 -1.51 8.26
CA LEU A 23 -13.50 -1.81 7.41
C LEU A 23 -13.61 -3.18 6.75
N GLN A 24 -13.37 -3.23 5.44
CA GLN A 24 -13.23 -4.45 4.65
C GLN A 24 -12.01 -4.31 3.73
N GLY A 25 -10.84 -4.68 4.23
CA GLY A 25 -9.57 -4.38 3.56
C GLY A 25 -9.27 -2.89 3.52
N LEU A 26 -9.03 -2.35 2.34
CA LEU A 26 -8.84 -0.91 2.12
C LEU A 26 -10.14 -0.12 2.00
N GLU A 27 -11.29 -0.79 1.90
CA GLU A 27 -12.57 -0.12 1.78
C GLU A 27 -13.29 -0.05 3.13
N ALA A 28 -14.13 0.97 3.30
CA ALA A 28 -15.10 1.02 4.36
C ALA A 28 -16.50 0.91 3.78
N ARG A 29 -17.38 0.18 4.49
CA ARG A 29 -18.82 0.11 4.21
C ARG A 29 -19.58 0.79 5.31
N LEU A 30 -20.71 1.36 4.98
CA LEU A 30 -21.57 2.01 5.97
C LEU A 30 -22.02 0.99 7.03
N LEU A 31 -21.78 1.32 8.27
CA LEU A 31 -22.30 0.64 9.46
C LEU A 31 -23.36 1.52 10.11
N THR A 32 -24.55 1.00 10.24
CA THR A 32 -25.64 1.65 10.99
C THR A 32 -25.75 1.01 12.37
N VAL A 33 -25.60 1.80 13.40
CA VAL A 33 -25.82 1.41 14.79
C VAL A 33 -27.20 1.92 15.19
N GLU A 34 -28.14 1.00 15.42
CA GLU A 34 -29.50 1.29 15.85
C GLU A 34 -29.61 1.00 17.34
N VAL A 35 -30.09 1.98 18.10
CA VAL A 35 -30.26 1.84 19.55
C VAL A 35 -31.73 2.02 19.91
N ASP A 36 -32.23 1.09 20.72
CA ASP A 36 -33.58 1.08 21.25
C ASP A 36 -33.54 0.68 22.73
N SER A 37 -34.48 1.15 23.52
CA SER A 37 -34.59 0.78 24.93
C SER A 37 -35.99 0.34 25.34
N ASP A 38 -36.05 -0.56 26.33
CA ASP A 38 -37.29 -1.03 26.91
C ASP A 38 -37.24 -0.84 28.44
N LEU A 39 -38.06 0.06 28.95
CA LEU A 39 -38.14 0.39 30.37
C LEU A 39 -38.71 -0.75 31.24
N ARG A 40 -39.28 -1.80 30.65
CA ARG A 40 -39.91 -2.92 31.35
C ARG A 40 -38.94 -4.04 31.77
N SER A 41 -37.73 -4.00 31.22
CA SER A 41 -36.71 -5.03 31.48
C SER A 41 -35.33 -4.39 31.68
N PHE A 42 -34.36 -5.17 32.16
CA PHE A 42 -32.99 -4.73 32.37
C PHE A 42 -32.05 -5.56 31.54
N GLY A 43 -30.97 -4.92 31.10
CA GLY A 43 -29.89 -5.60 30.39
C GLY A 43 -29.32 -4.77 29.24
N PHE A 44 -28.22 -5.24 28.73
CA PHE A 44 -27.57 -4.69 27.54
C PHE A 44 -27.39 -5.82 26.52
N TYR A 45 -27.99 -5.65 25.36
CA TYR A 45 -27.98 -6.65 24.30
C TYR A 45 -27.38 -6.05 23.03
N LEU A 46 -26.39 -6.74 22.48
CA LEU A 46 -25.72 -6.33 21.26
C LEU A 46 -25.93 -7.43 20.21
N VAL A 47 -26.52 -7.05 19.06
CA VAL A 47 -26.84 -7.94 17.93
C VAL A 47 -26.18 -7.47 16.64
N GLY A 48 -26.03 -8.35 15.64
CA GLY A 48 -25.45 -8.00 14.35
C GLY A 48 -24.03 -8.54 14.13
N MET A 49 -23.76 -9.81 14.47
CA MET A 49 -22.47 -10.50 14.29
C MET A 49 -21.26 -9.78 14.92
N ALA A 50 -21.48 -9.20 16.10
CA ALA A 50 -20.40 -8.65 16.91
C ALA A 50 -19.46 -9.76 17.41
N ASP A 51 -18.15 -9.56 17.35
CA ASP A 51 -17.16 -10.45 17.92
C ASP A 51 -17.10 -10.35 19.47
N SER A 52 -16.21 -11.12 20.10
CA SER A 52 -16.01 -11.07 21.55
C SER A 52 -15.56 -9.68 22.03
N ALA A 53 -14.67 -9.02 21.28
CA ALA A 53 -14.13 -7.71 21.65
C ALA A 53 -15.22 -6.61 21.62
N VAL A 54 -16.13 -6.66 20.65
CA VAL A 54 -17.29 -5.75 20.60
C VAL A 54 -18.26 -6.06 21.74
N ARG A 55 -18.47 -7.33 22.08
CA ARG A 55 -19.33 -7.74 23.22
C ARG A 55 -18.75 -7.34 24.58
N GLU A 56 -17.43 -7.48 24.76
CA GLU A 56 -16.71 -7.01 25.95
C GLU A 56 -16.76 -5.47 26.07
N GLY A 57 -16.94 -4.76 24.97
CA GLY A 57 -17.15 -3.32 24.90
C GLY A 57 -18.34 -2.82 25.73
N GLN A 58 -19.34 -3.67 26.00
CA GLN A 58 -20.49 -3.31 26.83
C GLN A 58 -20.07 -2.68 28.17
N LEU A 59 -19.22 -3.37 28.94
CA LEU A 59 -18.74 -2.90 30.24
C LEU A 59 -17.88 -1.65 30.08
N ARG A 60 -17.08 -1.58 29.03
CA ARG A 60 -16.22 -0.44 28.72
C ARG A 60 -17.04 0.79 28.41
N ILE A 61 -18.04 0.68 27.54
CA ILE A 61 -18.96 1.77 27.16
C ILE A 61 -19.74 2.29 28.38
N GLN A 62 -20.34 1.41 29.18
CA GLN A 62 -21.09 1.83 30.36
C GLN A 62 -20.22 2.58 31.38
N ASN A 63 -18.99 2.10 31.62
CA ASN A 63 -18.07 2.79 32.52
C ASN A 63 -17.57 4.12 31.93
N ALA A 64 -17.26 4.17 30.64
CA ALA A 64 -16.84 5.40 29.96
C ALA A 64 -17.91 6.48 30.02
N VAL A 65 -19.17 6.13 29.75
CA VAL A 65 -20.31 7.05 29.85
C VAL A 65 -20.48 7.58 31.27
N ARG A 66 -20.43 6.69 32.27
CA ARG A 66 -20.53 7.08 33.68
C ARG A 66 -19.38 8.00 34.11
N ASN A 67 -18.14 7.65 33.73
CA ASN A 67 -16.94 8.41 34.10
C ASN A 67 -16.83 9.75 33.34
N ALA A 68 -17.46 9.86 32.16
CA ALA A 68 -17.66 11.12 31.47
C ALA A 68 -18.71 12.04 32.15
N GLY A 69 -19.41 11.55 33.19
CA GLY A 69 -20.39 12.32 33.94
C GLY A 69 -21.84 12.15 33.47
N PHE A 70 -22.10 11.19 32.58
CA PHE A 70 -23.46 10.95 32.08
C PHE A 70 -24.05 9.68 32.71
N HIS A 71 -25.38 9.66 32.86
CA HIS A 71 -26.10 8.54 33.45
C HIS A 71 -27.10 7.97 32.47
N LEU A 72 -26.91 6.72 32.10
CA LEU A 72 -27.90 6.00 31.31
C LEU A 72 -29.07 5.54 32.21
N PRO A 73 -30.29 5.55 31.71
CA PRO A 73 -31.44 5.02 32.44
C PRO A 73 -31.27 3.52 32.73
N ARG A 74 -31.78 3.05 33.85
CA ARG A 74 -31.79 1.62 34.21
C ARG A 74 -32.90 0.90 33.46
N CYS A 75 -32.63 0.48 32.24
CA CYS A 75 -33.55 -0.21 31.36
C CYS A 75 -32.82 -1.29 30.54
N ARG A 76 -33.53 -1.95 29.66
CA ARG A 76 -32.93 -2.83 28.66
C ARG A 76 -32.50 -1.99 27.46
N HIS A 77 -31.22 -1.97 27.17
CA HIS A 77 -30.67 -1.37 25.95
C HIS A 77 -30.44 -2.46 24.90
N LEU A 78 -30.98 -2.25 23.71
CA LEU A 78 -30.78 -3.10 22.54
C LEU A 78 -30.00 -2.31 21.50
N VAL A 79 -28.81 -2.80 21.15
CA VAL A 79 -27.95 -2.20 20.12
C VAL A 79 -27.87 -3.17 18.95
N ASN A 80 -28.36 -2.77 17.78
CA ASN A 80 -28.29 -3.53 16.55
C ASN A 80 -27.26 -2.90 15.60
N MET A 81 -26.34 -3.69 15.10
CA MET A 81 -25.30 -3.26 14.17
C MET A 81 -25.56 -3.83 12.78
N ALA A 82 -26.08 -3.01 11.87
CA ALA A 82 -26.39 -3.39 10.48
C ALA A 82 -25.27 -2.95 9.50
N PRO A 83 -24.95 -3.75 8.47
CA PRO A 83 -25.60 -4.99 8.02
C PRO A 83 -25.21 -6.21 8.86
N ALA A 84 -26.14 -7.16 9.06
CA ALA A 84 -25.95 -8.31 9.93
C ALA A 84 -25.06 -9.43 9.34
N ASP A 85 -24.83 -9.42 8.03
CA ASP A 85 -24.03 -10.41 7.30
C ASP A 85 -22.51 -10.18 7.42
N LEU A 86 -22.10 -8.98 7.83
CA LEU A 86 -20.69 -8.62 8.01
C LEU A 86 -20.29 -8.68 9.48
N ARG A 87 -19.15 -9.31 9.75
CA ARG A 87 -18.58 -9.40 11.10
C ARG A 87 -18.01 -8.05 11.53
N LYS A 88 -18.37 -7.60 12.73
CA LYS A 88 -17.84 -6.40 13.38
C LYS A 88 -16.79 -6.82 14.38
N GLU A 89 -15.62 -6.24 14.26
CA GLU A 89 -14.43 -6.67 15.00
C GLU A 89 -13.75 -5.48 15.69
N GLY A 90 -13.22 -5.76 16.90
CA GLY A 90 -12.48 -4.77 17.68
C GLY A 90 -13.37 -3.76 18.41
N ALA A 91 -12.73 -2.75 18.99
CA ALA A 91 -13.37 -1.75 19.87
C ALA A 91 -13.67 -0.40 19.15
N ALA A 92 -13.45 -0.32 17.84
CA ALA A 92 -13.55 0.95 17.09
C ALA A 92 -14.96 1.56 17.08
N TYR A 93 -15.96 0.80 17.46
CA TYR A 93 -17.38 1.24 17.46
C TYR A 93 -17.89 1.68 18.83
N ASP A 94 -17.06 1.64 19.87
CA ASP A 94 -17.46 1.98 21.24
C ASP A 94 -18.03 3.41 21.31
N LEU A 95 -17.37 4.37 20.67
CA LEU A 95 -17.83 5.76 20.63
C LEU A 95 -19.18 5.88 19.91
N THR A 96 -19.36 5.19 18.79
CA THR A 96 -20.61 5.19 18.03
C THR A 96 -21.78 4.65 18.86
N ILE A 97 -21.55 3.55 19.57
CA ILE A 97 -22.54 2.94 20.46
C ILE A 97 -22.86 3.86 21.64
N ALA A 98 -21.81 4.48 22.25
CA ALA A 98 -22.00 5.39 23.38
C ALA A 98 -22.86 6.60 23.01
N LEU A 99 -22.59 7.23 21.85
CA LEU A 99 -23.40 8.36 21.36
C LEU A 99 -24.83 7.95 21.03
N GLY A 100 -25.02 6.73 20.48
CA GLY A 100 -26.35 6.19 20.25
C GLY A 100 -27.15 6.00 21.54
N LEU A 101 -26.52 5.47 22.61
CA LEU A 101 -27.14 5.32 23.92
C LEU A 101 -27.48 6.67 24.58
N LEU A 102 -26.60 7.66 24.45
CA LEU A 102 -26.82 9.02 24.97
C LEU A 102 -27.95 9.75 24.22
N ALA A 103 -28.05 9.54 22.94
CA ALA A 103 -29.11 10.11 22.11
C ALA A 103 -30.47 9.41 22.40
N GLU A 104 -30.47 8.10 22.59
CA GLU A 104 -31.66 7.36 22.98
C GLU A 104 -32.12 7.76 24.37
N ALA A 105 -31.20 7.99 25.32
CA ALA A 105 -31.50 8.54 26.65
C ALA A 105 -31.92 10.02 26.62
N ARG A 106 -32.03 10.64 25.44
CA ARG A 106 -32.37 12.06 25.22
C ARG A 106 -31.41 13.05 25.87
N ILE A 107 -30.18 12.64 26.09
CA ILE A 107 -29.09 13.53 26.52
C ILE A 107 -28.55 14.29 25.30
N LEU A 108 -28.61 13.67 24.12
CA LEU A 108 -28.22 14.27 22.84
C LEU A 108 -29.39 14.30 21.85
N GLU A 109 -29.39 15.26 20.93
CA GLU A 109 -30.32 15.32 19.82
C GLU A 109 -29.84 14.38 18.69
N SER A 110 -30.58 13.30 18.40
CA SER A 110 -30.21 12.28 17.41
C SER A 110 -30.01 12.86 16.01
N ASP A 111 -30.76 13.84 15.62
CA ASP A 111 -30.77 14.43 14.28
C ASP A 111 -29.42 15.09 13.94
N ARG A 112 -28.71 15.59 14.97
CA ARG A 112 -27.40 16.22 14.81
C ARG A 112 -26.30 15.20 14.48
N LEU A 113 -26.47 13.93 14.83
CA LEU A 113 -25.51 12.86 14.56
C LEU A 113 -25.66 12.27 13.16
N GLY A 114 -26.81 12.49 12.51
CA GLY A 114 -27.13 11.91 11.20
C GLY A 114 -26.19 12.31 10.06
N ASP A 115 -25.58 13.49 10.17
CA ASP A 115 -24.69 14.06 9.15
C ASP A 115 -23.23 13.60 9.29
N PHE A 116 -22.89 12.82 10.31
CA PHE A 116 -21.52 12.42 10.62
C PHE A 116 -21.33 10.92 10.59
N LEU A 117 -20.13 10.47 10.16
CA LEU A 117 -19.64 9.15 10.52
C LEU A 117 -18.89 9.27 11.86
N VAL A 118 -19.16 8.34 12.77
CA VAL A 118 -18.56 8.32 14.11
C VAL A 118 -17.72 7.07 14.28
N ILE A 119 -16.47 7.20 14.72
CA ILE A 119 -15.61 6.07 14.99
C ILE A 119 -14.63 6.39 16.13
N GLY A 120 -14.38 5.43 17.02
CA GLY A 120 -13.43 5.59 18.13
C GLY A 120 -13.53 4.46 19.15
N GLU A 121 -12.41 4.05 19.71
CA GLU A 121 -12.34 3.14 20.85
C GLU A 121 -12.43 3.95 22.15
N LEU A 122 -13.21 3.49 23.12
CA LEU A 122 -13.31 4.11 24.44
C LEU A 122 -12.45 3.41 25.49
N SER A 123 -11.76 4.18 26.31
CA SER A 123 -11.18 3.72 27.57
C SER A 123 -12.22 3.78 28.69
N LEU A 124 -11.97 3.06 29.79
CA LEU A 124 -12.87 3.08 30.95
C LEU A 124 -13.06 4.46 31.57
N ASP A 125 -12.08 5.35 31.43
CA ASP A 125 -12.10 6.75 31.93
C ASP A 125 -12.82 7.73 30.98
N GLY A 126 -13.34 7.26 29.83
CA GLY A 126 -14.03 8.08 28.84
C GLY A 126 -13.11 8.73 27.82
N ARG A 127 -11.81 8.45 27.79
CA ARG A 127 -10.90 8.89 26.73
C ARG A 127 -11.13 8.10 25.44
N ILE A 128 -10.91 8.76 24.30
CA ILE A 128 -11.02 8.16 22.98
C ILE A 128 -9.64 7.78 22.48
N LYS A 129 -9.46 6.50 22.15
CA LYS A 129 -8.23 5.95 21.61
C LYS A 129 -8.27 5.87 20.09
N GLY A 130 -7.09 5.97 19.48
CA GLY A 130 -6.91 5.84 18.04
C GLY A 130 -7.41 4.53 17.47
N VAL A 131 -7.92 4.57 16.25
CA VAL A 131 -8.43 3.44 15.49
C VAL A 131 -7.64 3.26 14.20
N ARG A 132 -7.69 2.05 13.62
CA ARG A 132 -7.05 1.76 12.33
C ARG A 132 -7.97 2.08 11.18
N GLY A 133 -7.39 2.41 10.02
CA GLY A 133 -8.12 2.54 8.77
C GLY A 133 -9.02 3.77 8.70
N ILE A 134 -8.71 4.82 9.44
CA ILE A 134 -9.49 6.06 9.44
C ILE A 134 -9.63 6.67 8.05
N LEU A 135 -8.60 6.56 7.20
CA LEU A 135 -8.63 7.08 5.83
C LEU A 135 -9.70 6.40 4.97
N SER A 136 -9.94 5.10 5.18
CA SER A 136 -11.02 4.39 4.49
C SER A 136 -12.40 4.86 4.94
N VAL A 137 -12.55 5.22 6.22
CA VAL A 137 -13.80 5.79 6.75
C VAL A 137 -14.03 7.20 6.22
N MET A 138 -12.97 8.02 6.12
CA MET A 138 -13.05 9.35 5.53
C MET A 138 -13.40 9.29 4.03
N ASP A 139 -12.82 8.36 3.29
CA ASP A 139 -13.16 8.13 1.88
C ASP A 139 -14.63 7.69 1.71
N LEU A 140 -15.15 6.88 2.64
CA LEU A 140 -16.58 6.55 2.68
C LEU A 140 -17.44 7.79 2.92
N ALA A 141 -17.03 8.66 3.86
CA ALA A 141 -17.75 9.89 4.17
C ALA A 141 -17.80 10.85 2.96
N ASP A 142 -16.69 10.99 2.22
CA ASP A 142 -16.61 11.78 0.99
C ASP A 142 -17.58 11.25 -0.07
N ARG A 143 -17.51 9.94 -0.34
CA ARG A 143 -18.35 9.29 -1.37
C ARG A 143 -19.85 9.34 -1.07
N GLN A 144 -20.24 9.35 0.20
CA GLN A 144 -21.65 9.37 0.60
C GLN A 144 -22.16 10.76 0.98
N GLY A 145 -21.32 11.79 0.93
CA GLY A 145 -21.71 13.17 1.18
C GLY A 145 -21.96 13.49 2.64
N TYR A 146 -21.34 12.79 3.58
CA TYR A 146 -21.39 13.15 5.00
C TYR A 146 -20.67 14.46 5.25
N ARG A 147 -21.18 15.24 6.20
CA ARG A 147 -20.60 16.54 6.62
C ARG A 147 -19.17 16.39 7.16
N GLY A 148 -18.87 15.26 7.80
CA GLY A 148 -17.53 14.96 8.32
C GLY A 148 -17.48 13.67 9.13
N VAL A 149 -16.31 13.44 9.74
CA VAL A 149 -16.04 12.27 10.58
C VAL A 149 -15.69 12.72 11.99
N ILE A 150 -16.42 12.23 12.99
CA ILE A 150 -16.09 12.36 14.41
C ILE A 150 -15.13 11.23 14.77
N MET A 151 -13.91 11.57 15.21
CA MET A 151 -12.81 10.62 15.35
C MET A 151 -11.90 10.93 16.54
N PRO A 152 -11.02 9.98 16.94
CA PRO A 152 -10.00 10.24 17.93
C PRO A 152 -8.96 11.27 17.44
N ARG A 153 -8.50 12.15 18.34
CA ARG A 153 -7.45 13.14 18.03
C ARG A 153 -6.13 12.47 17.60
N ALA A 154 -5.85 11.28 18.10
CA ALA A 154 -4.67 10.50 17.70
C ALA A 154 -4.64 10.18 16.18
N ASN A 155 -5.80 10.15 15.51
CA ASN A 155 -5.89 9.92 14.07
C ASN A 155 -5.86 11.21 13.22
N LEU A 156 -5.76 12.38 13.85
CA LEU A 156 -5.75 13.65 13.12
C LEU A 156 -4.61 13.76 12.09
N PRO A 157 -3.38 13.30 12.36
CA PRO A 157 -2.31 13.33 11.35
C PRO A 157 -2.62 12.54 10.08
N GLU A 158 -3.37 11.42 10.21
CA GLU A 158 -3.83 10.65 9.05
C GLU A 158 -4.93 11.41 8.29
N ALA A 159 -5.85 12.04 9.00
CA ALA A 159 -6.97 12.77 8.43
C ALA A 159 -6.53 13.87 7.45
N LEU A 160 -5.32 14.42 7.62
CA LEU A 160 -4.74 15.43 6.73
C LEU A 160 -4.53 14.93 5.29
N TRP A 161 -4.47 13.63 5.09
CA TRP A 161 -4.38 13.01 3.77
C TRP A 161 -5.71 13.05 2.99
N CYS A 162 -6.85 13.34 3.66
CA CYS A 162 -8.17 13.44 3.05
C CYS A 162 -8.79 14.84 3.25
N PRO A 163 -8.32 15.88 2.54
CA PRO A 163 -8.74 17.27 2.77
C PRO A 163 -10.17 17.57 2.32
N ARG A 164 -10.83 16.64 1.61
CA ARG A 164 -12.21 16.84 1.12
C ARG A 164 -13.26 16.69 2.20
N VAL A 165 -12.95 15.94 3.27
CA VAL A 165 -13.86 15.65 4.36
C VAL A 165 -13.38 16.34 5.65
N LYS A 166 -14.29 16.98 6.36
CA LYS A 166 -13.96 17.61 7.65
C LYS A 166 -13.71 16.55 8.73
N ALA A 167 -12.59 16.66 9.43
CA ALA A 167 -12.25 15.82 10.56
C ALA A 167 -12.57 16.57 11.87
N TYR A 168 -13.40 15.96 12.71
CA TYR A 168 -13.77 16.44 14.04
C TYR A 168 -13.08 15.54 15.07
N ALA A 169 -11.95 15.98 15.60
CA ALA A 169 -11.04 15.15 16.38
C ALA A 169 -11.10 15.51 17.87
N PHE A 170 -11.39 14.51 18.73
CA PHE A 170 -11.59 14.68 20.15
C PHE A 170 -10.75 13.71 20.99
N ASP A 171 -10.46 14.11 22.23
CA ASP A 171 -9.71 13.32 23.20
C ASP A 171 -10.62 12.54 24.15
N SER A 172 -11.85 13.02 24.39
CA SER A 172 -12.77 12.40 25.32
C SER A 172 -14.22 12.34 24.82
N LEU A 173 -14.99 11.41 25.38
CA LEU A 173 -16.43 11.30 25.13
C LEU A 173 -17.17 12.58 25.54
N ARG A 174 -16.72 13.24 26.62
CA ARG A 174 -17.32 14.50 27.10
C ARG A 174 -17.20 15.58 26.03
N ASP A 175 -16.02 15.77 25.44
CA ASP A 175 -15.80 16.79 24.41
C ASP A 175 -16.70 16.57 23.18
N VAL A 176 -16.91 15.30 22.80
CA VAL A 176 -17.83 14.97 21.69
C VAL A 176 -19.28 15.30 22.06
N VAL A 177 -19.69 15.00 23.28
CA VAL A 177 -21.06 15.31 23.75
C VAL A 177 -21.28 16.82 23.78
N GLU A 178 -20.34 17.60 24.32
CA GLU A 178 -20.39 19.07 24.35
C GLU A 178 -20.49 19.62 22.92
N PHE A 179 -19.65 19.15 22.00
CA PHE A 179 -19.69 19.51 20.57
C PHE A 179 -21.07 19.27 19.93
N VAL A 180 -21.69 18.12 20.20
CA VAL A 180 -23.02 17.80 19.66
C VAL A 180 -24.10 18.68 20.31
N MET A 181 -24.01 18.92 21.62
CA MET A 181 -24.95 19.80 22.35
C MET A 181 -24.89 21.26 21.87
N GLU A 182 -23.73 21.76 21.52
CA GLU A 182 -23.51 23.10 20.94
C GLU A 182 -23.99 23.23 19.49
N GLY A 183 -24.52 22.18 18.87
CA GLY A 183 -25.04 22.19 17.50
C GLY A 183 -24.00 21.90 16.43
N CYS A 184 -22.95 21.23 16.79
CA CYS A 184 -21.87 20.81 15.85
C CYS A 184 -21.27 22.02 15.10
N PRO A 185 -20.72 23.04 15.79
CA PRO A 185 -20.20 24.23 15.15
C PRO A 185 -19.10 23.88 14.14
N GLU A 186 -19.14 24.55 12.98
CA GLU A 186 -18.13 24.28 11.92
C GLU A 186 -16.71 24.67 12.35
N GLU A 187 -16.60 25.64 13.24
CA GLU A 187 -15.34 26.13 13.78
C GLU A 187 -14.64 25.10 14.68
N ALA A 188 -15.36 24.16 15.27
CA ALA A 188 -14.78 23.04 16.01
C ALA A 188 -14.03 22.05 15.09
N ALA A 189 -14.29 22.05 13.78
CA ALA A 189 -13.46 21.38 12.78
C ALA A 189 -12.10 22.09 12.58
N SER A 190 -11.90 23.25 13.21
CA SER A 190 -10.82 24.18 12.90
C SER A 190 -9.42 23.70 13.28
N ALA A 191 -9.28 22.75 14.19
CA ALA A 191 -7.95 22.18 14.47
C ALA A 191 -7.40 21.39 13.25
N ALA A 192 -8.27 20.87 12.39
CA ALA A 192 -7.87 20.25 11.13
C ALA A 192 -7.89 21.25 9.95
N SER A 193 -8.71 22.32 10.02
CA SER A 193 -8.82 23.31 8.95
C SER A 193 -7.72 24.36 8.91
N VAL A 194 -6.88 24.44 9.92
CA VAL A 194 -5.69 25.33 9.90
C VAL A 194 -4.59 24.79 8.98
N LEU A 195 -4.65 23.51 8.63
CA LEU A 195 -3.78 22.90 7.63
C LEU A 195 -4.57 22.57 6.35
N ARG A 196 -5.30 23.57 5.79
CA ARG A 196 -5.75 23.43 4.41
C ARG A 196 -4.50 23.42 3.52
N PRO A 197 -4.09 22.26 2.95
CA PRO A 197 -3.34 22.33 1.74
C PRO A 197 -4.28 23.04 0.76
N GLY A 198 -3.86 24.15 0.17
CA GLY A 198 -4.62 24.77 -0.91
C GLY A 198 -4.93 23.74 -2.00
N PRO A 199 -5.92 24.01 -2.88
CA PRO A 199 -6.35 23.08 -3.91
C PRO A 199 -5.23 22.85 -4.94
N ALA A 200 -4.19 22.16 -4.65
CA ALA A 200 -3.11 21.70 -5.51
C ALA A 200 -1.83 21.31 -4.82
N ALA A 201 -1.77 21.22 -3.53
CA ALA A 201 -0.59 20.62 -2.91
C ALA A 201 -0.86 19.15 -2.56
N VAL A 202 -1.08 18.31 -3.58
CA VAL A 202 -0.45 16.99 -3.51
C VAL A 202 1.03 17.30 -3.36
N PRO A 203 1.70 16.90 -2.28
CA PRO A 203 3.10 17.21 -2.10
C PRO A 203 3.86 16.76 -3.34
N SER A 204 4.25 17.70 -4.19
CA SER A 204 5.19 17.44 -5.26
C SER A 204 6.45 17.03 -4.55
N VAL A 205 6.77 15.75 -4.67
CA VAL A 205 7.94 15.13 -4.06
C VAL A 205 9.19 15.77 -4.65
N PRO A 206 9.87 16.70 -3.95
CA PRO A 206 11.27 16.90 -4.23
C PRO A 206 11.93 15.57 -3.86
N GLY A 207 12.77 15.02 -4.72
CA GLY A 207 13.46 13.76 -4.48
C GLY A 207 14.16 13.75 -3.11
N GLY A 208 13.42 13.40 -2.09
CA GLY A 208 13.87 13.36 -0.70
C GLY A 208 14.79 12.18 -0.50
N VAL A 209 16.05 12.47 -0.46
CA VAL A 209 17.15 11.55 -0.20
C VAL A 209 17.13 11.17 1.27
N ALA A 210 16.27 10.25 1.67
CA ALA A 210 16.49 9.53 2.93
C ALA A 210 17.42 8.37 2.62
N ALA A 211 18.71 8.52 2.90
CA ALA A 211 19.74 7.48 3.01
C ALA A 211 19.82 6.44 1.86
N GLN A 212 19.28 6.73 0.70
CA GLN A 212 19.41 5.88 -0.48
C GLN A 212 20.79 6.15 -1.08
N ARG A 213 21.62 5.14 -1.10
CA ARG A 213 22.95 5.24 -1.70
C ARG A 213 22.79 5.53 -3.19
N PRO A 214 23.28 6.66 -3.71
CA PRO A 214 23.14 6.94 -5.13
C PRO A 214 23.85 5.83 -5.92
N LEU A 215 23.29 5.46 -7.08
CA LEU A 215 23.86 4.45 -7.98
C LEU A 215 25.34 4.71 -8.30
N GLN A 216 25.74 5.97 -8.25
CA GLN A 216 27.12 6.43 -8.45
C GLN A 216 28.10 5.90 -7.39
N GLN A 217 27.63 5.53 -6.18
CA GLN A 217 28.48 4.94 -5.14
C GLN A 217 28.84 3.46 -5.40
N VAL A 218 28.12 2.80 -6.29
CA VAL A 218 28.43 1.43 -6.69
C VAL A 218 29.54 1.48 -7.74
N ARG A 219 30.69 0.89 -7.44
CA ARG A 219 31.83 0.86 -8.36
C ARG A 219 31.65 -0.22 -9.42
N GLY A 220 32.06 0.04 -10.66
CA GLY A 220 31.92 -0.89 -11.77
C GLY A 220 30.47 -1.25 -12.12
N GLN A 221 30.25 -2.49 -12.55
CA GLN A 221 28.94 -3.09 -12.82
C GLN A 221 28.08 -2.32 -13.86
N ALA A 222 28.72 -1.84 -14.95
CA ALA A 222 28.04 -1.02 -15.96
C ALA A 222 26.77 -1.67 -16.54
N LEU A 223 26.85 -2.99 -16.84
CA LEU A 223 25.71 -3.75 -17.37
C LEU A 223 24.55 -3.81 -16.37
N ALA A 224 24.85 -4.07 -15.09
CA ALA A 224 23.83 -4.14 -14.05
C ALA A 224 23.19 -2.76 -13.80
N LYS A 225 23.98 -1.69 -13.82
CA LYS A 225 23.47 -0.32 -13.72
C LYS A 225 22.55 0.03 -14.88
N ARG A 226 22.92 -0.30 -16.12
CA ARG A 226 22.08 -0.10 -17.32
C ARG A 226 20.77 -0.88 -17.20
N ALA A 227 20.83 -2.15 -16.80
CA ALA A 227 19.64 -2.96 -16.60
C ALA A 227 18.69 -2.37 -15.54
N LEU A 228 19.23 -1.85 -14.43
CA LEU A 228 18.42 -1.21 -13.38
C LEU A 228 17.82 0.12 -13.86
N GLN A 229 18.51 0.90 -14.70
CA GLN A 229 17.95 2.10 -15.31
C GLN A 229 16.74 1.77 -16.19
N VAL A 230 16.89 0.75 -17.06
CA VAL A 230 15.79 0.25 -17.90
C VAL A 230 14.64 -0.29 -17.03
N ALA A 231 14.98 -1.06 -15.98
CA ALA A 231 13.98 -1.58 -15.05
C ALA A 231 13.22 -0.48 -14.30
N ALA A 232 13.89 0.59 -13.90
CA ALA A 232 13.27 1.72 -13.22
C ALA A 232 12.31 2.49 -14.13
N ALA A 233 12.72 2.73 -15.39
CA ALA A 233 11.90 3.43 -16.38
C ALA A 233 10.63 2.66 -16.76
N GLY A 234 10.74 1.32 -16.95
CA GLY A 234 9.62 0.47 -17.36
C GLY A 234 8.96 -0.32 -16.23
N ARG A 235 9.39 -0.14 -14.98
CA ARG A 235 8.95 -0.94 -13.81
C ARG A 235 9.10 -2.45 -14.06
N HIS A 236 10.23 -2.86 -14.62
CA HIS A 236 10.53 -4.25 -14.95
C HIS A 236 11.10 -5.02 -13.75
N ASN A 237 10.72 -6.28 -13.63
CA ASN A 237 11.25 -7.18 -12.62
C ASN A 237 12.67 -7.65 -12.97
N VAL A 238 13.57 -7.67 -11.99
CA VAL A 238 15.00 -7.93 -12.20
C VAL A 238 15.47 -9.10 -11.34
N LEU A 239 16.21 -10.01 -11.94
CA LEU A 239 16.98 -11.02 -11.23
C LEU A 239 18.48 -10.70 -11.36
N LEU A 240 19.14 -10.43 -10.24
CA LEU A 240 20.58 -10.23 -10.14
C LEU A 240 21.25 -11.54 -9.77
N MET A 241 22.10 -12.06 -10.63
CA MET A 241 22.82 -13.32 -10.40
C MET A 241 24.34 -13.07 -10.41
N GLY A 242 25.05 -13.54 -9.40
CA GLY A 242 26.50 -13.37 -9.35
C GLY A 242 27.12 -13.87 -8.06
N PRO A 243 28.46 -13.91 -7.98
CA PRO A 243 29.18 -14.37 -6.81
C PRO A 243 28.91 -13.51 -5.57
N PRO A 244 29.18 -14.01 -4.36
CA PRO A 244 29.08 -13.21 -3.16
C PRO A 244 30.04 -12.01 -3.22
N GLY A 245 29.59 -10.87 -2.70
CA GLY A 245 30.36 -9.62 -2.66
C GLY A 245 30.44 -8.84 -3.98
N CYS A 246 29.72 -9.21 -5.05
CA CYS A 246 29.71 -8.45 -6.32
C CYS A 246 28.79 -7.21 -6.31
N GLY A 247 28.10 -6.90 -5.19
CA GLY A 247 27.32 -5.67 -5.05
C GLY A 247 25.82 -5.81 -5.32
N LYS A 248 25.23 -7.02 -5.41
CA LYS A 248 23.80 -7.24 -5.67
C LYS A 248 22.88 -6.47 -4.74
N THR A 249 23.11 -6.62 -3.44
CA THR A 249 22.32 -5.96 -2.39
C THR A 249 22.49 -4.44 -2.43
N MET A 250 23.70 -3.93 -2.70
CA MET A 250 23.94 -2.48 -2.84
C MET A 250 23.16 -1.88 -4.01
N LEU A 251 23.13 -2.56 -5.16
CA LEU A 251 22.38 -2.14 -6.33
C LEU A 251 20.87 -2.16 -6.07
N ALA A 252 20.37 -3.19 -5.36
CA ALA A 252 18.96 -3.27 -4.99
C ALA A 252 18.53 -2.10 -4.07
N HIS A 253 19.39 -1.72 -3.10
CA HIS A 253 19.12 -0.57 -2.23
C HIS A 253 19.19 0.79 -2.95
N ALA A 254 19.95 0.88 -4.04
CA ALA A 254 20.01 2.09 -4.86
C ALA A 254 18.79 2.26 -5.78
N PHE A 255 18.09 1.17 -6.10
CA PHE A 255 17.03 1.14 -7.11
C PHE A 255 15.82 2.05 -6.80
N PRO A 256 15.29 2.16 -5.57
CA PRO A 256 14.13 3.02 -5.29
C PRO A 256 14.34 4.48 -5.70
N SER A 257 15.60 5.00 -5.62
CA SER A 257 15.92 6.37 -6.01
C SER A 257 15.85 6.62 -7.53
N MET A 258 15.84 5.54 -8.32
CA MET A 258 15.76 5.59 -9.78
C MET A 258 14.33 5.54 -10.30
N LEU A 259 13.37 5.13 -9.46
CA LEU A 259 11.97 5.08 -9.83
C LEU A 259 11.39 6.49 -10.00
N PRO A 260 10.44 6.70 -10.92
CA PRO A 260 9.76 7.98 -11.06
C PRO A 260 9.07 8.39 -9.75
N PRO A 261 8.81 9.67 -9.51
CA PRO A 261 8.11 10.14 -8.30
C PRO A 261 6.77 9.43 -8.12
N ILE A 262 6.29 9.36 -6.86
CA ILE A 262 5.01 8.73 -6.54
C ILE A 262 3.89 9.61 -7.10
N SER A 263 2.93 9.01 -7.81
CA SER A 263 1.73 9.72 -8.24
C SER A 263 0.77 9.95 -7.05
N SER A 264 -0.16 10.89 -7.21
CA SER A 264 -1.19 11.17 -6.18
C SER A 264 -2.04 9.94 -5.85
N GLU A 265 -2.37 9.13 -6.86
CA GLU A 265 -3.14 7.90 -6.70
C GLU A 265 -2.33 6.84 -5.91
N GLU A 266 -1.06 6.65 -6.27
CA GLU A 266 -0.16 5.75 -5.54
C GLU A 266 0.06 6.20 -4.09
N ALA A 267 0.18 7.51 -3.86
CA ALA A 267 0.34 8.08 -2.52
C ALA A 267 -0.90 7.84 -1.65
N TRP A 268 -2.09 8.01 -2.23
CA TRP A 268 -3.35 7.74 -1.56
C TRP A 268 -3.51 6.27 -1.19
N ASP A 269 -3.22 5.35 -2.12
CA ASP A 269 -3.28 3.91 -1.84
C ASP A 269 -2.29 3.51 -0.73
N LEU A 270 -1.08 4.05 -0.75
CA LEU A 270 -0.08 3.82 0.29
C LEU A 270 -0.53 4.37 1.65
N ALA A 271 -1.08 5.57 1.70
CA ALA A 271 -1.61 6.14 2.93
C ALA A 271 -2.70 5.26 3.54
N ARG A 272 -3.63 4.75 2.71
CA ARG A 272 -4.69 3.82 3.16
C ARG A 272 -4.12 2.49 3.66
N ILE A 273 -3.11 1.93 2.96
CA ILE A 273 -2.43 0.70 3.41
C ILE A 273 -1.77 0.92 4.78
N TYR A 274 -1.05 2.02 4.96
CA TYR A 274 -0.39 2.32 6.23
C TYR A 274 -1.38 2.62 7.35
N SER A 275 -2.50 3.27 7.07
CA SER A 275 -3.58 3.53 8.04
C SER A 275 -4.14 2.24 8.68
N LEU A 276 -4.06 1.09 7.99
CA LEU A 276 -4.47 -0.21 8.53
C LEU A 276 -3.46 -0.83 9.52
N LEU A 277 -2.22 -0.35 9.54
CA LEU A 277 -1.18 -0.92 10.40
C LEU A 277 -1.32 -0.42 11.84
N PRO A 278 -0.85 -1.20 12.84
CA PRO A 278 -0.88 -0.78 14.25
C PRO A 278 -0.13 0.52 14.52
N ASP A 279 0.98 0.73 13.81
CA ASP A 279 1.85 1.91 13.85
C ASP A 279 1.60 2.88 12.69
N GLY A 280 0.47 2.74 12.02
CA GLY A 280 0.09 3.51 10.83
C GLY A 280 0.06 5.02 11.07
N PRO A 281 -0.62 5.51 12.12
CA PRO A 281 -0.65 6.93 12.44
C PRO A 281 0.74 7.53 12.65
N GLU A 282 1.63 6.81 13.35
CA GLU A 282 3.01 7.25 13.61
C GLU A 282 3.84 7.28 12.32
N ARG A 283 3.69 6.29 11.46
CA ARG A 283 4.36 6.24 10.16
C ARG A 283 3.91 7.36 9.24
N LEU A 284 2.60 7.60 9.17
CA LEU A 284 2.06 8.69 8.36
C LEU A 284 2.41 10.05 8.94
N SER A 285 2.41 10.23 10.27
CA SER A 285 2.82 11.47 10.92
C SER A 285 4.32 11.73 10.80
N ALA A 286 5.16 10.69 10.80
CA ALA A 286 6.60 10.84 10.56
C ALA A 286 6.92 11.35 9.14
N THR A 287 5.99 11.15 8.20
CA THR A 287 6.07 11.74 6.85
C THR A 287 5.55 13.19 6.81
N VAL A 288 4.74 13.59 7.81
CA VAL A 288 4.18 14.96 7.97
C VAL A 288 4.78 15.56 9.25
N ARG A 289 6.00 16.10 9.21
CA ARG A 289 6.56 16.86 10.36
C ARG A 289 6.09 18.30 10.31
N PRO A 290 5.38 18.80 11.36
CA PRO A 290 4.90 20.18 11.41
C PRO A 290 5.94 21.22 11.80
N ASP A 291 7.17 20.83 12.18
CA ASP A 291 8.13 21.75 12.80
C ASP A 291 9.26 22.18 11.84
N GLY A 292 9.01 23.27 11.12
CA GLY A 292 10.04 24.02 10.41
C GLY A 292 9.46 24.96 9.35
N PRO A 293 9.83 26.25 9.37
CA PRO A 293 9.23 27.27 8.50
C PRO A 293 9.55 27.15 7.00
N GLU A 294 10.28 26.13 6.55
CA GLU A 294 10.75 26.06 5.14
C GLU A 294 10.90 24.62 4.58
N ARG A 295 10.09 23.63 5.01
CA ARG A 295 10.08 22.34 4.31
C ARG A 295 8.74 22.09 3.68
N GLU A 296 8.63 22.50 2.42
CA GLU A 296 7.58 22.11 1.49
C GLU A 296 7.42 20.58 1.49
N GLY A 297 6.24 20.11 1.92
CA GLY A 297 5.69 18.81 1.60
C GLY A 297 6.37 17.60 2.24
N ALA A 298 5.66 16.93 3.11
CA ALA A 298 6.00 15.58 3.55
C ALA A 298 6.08 14.65 2.34
N ALA A 299 7.29 14.24 1.99
CA ALA A 299 7.51 13.37 0.83
C ALA A 299 7.29 11.91 1.25
N LEU A 300 6.26 11.29 0.72
CA LEU A 300 6.11 9.84 0.77
C LEU A 300 7.21 9.20 -0.09
N HIS A 301 8.07 8.43 0.54
CA HIS A 301 9.09 7.67 -0.17
C HIS A 301 8.50 6.38 -0.73
N ARG A 302 8.99 5.95 -1.89
CA ARG A 302 8.66 4.63 -2.42
C ARG A 302 9.06 3.55 -1.44
N PRO A 303 8.14 2.63 -1.07
CA PRO A 303 8.47 1.57 -0.13
C PRO A 303 9.58 0.68 -0.67
N PHE A 304 10.48 0.28 0.20
CA PHE A 304 11.47 -0.78 -0.04
C PHE A 304 11.28 -1.85 1.01
N ARG A 305 10.82 -3.03 0.59
CA ARG A 305 10.54 -4.16 1.48
C ARG A 305 11.54 -5.27 1.21
N GLN A 306 12.22 -5.72 2.25
CA GLN A 306 13.21 -6.80 2.20
C GLN A 306 12.86 -7.84 3.27
N PRO A 307 11.91 -8.75 2.99
CA PRO A 307 11.59 -9.83 3.91
C PRO A 307 12.75 -10.82 4.01
N HIS A 308 12.92 -11.39 5.20
CA HIS A 308 13.90 -12.44 5.43
C HIS A 308 13.45 -13.75 4.73
N PRO A 309 14.34 -14.63 4.25
CA PRO A 309 13.99 -15.90 3.62
C PRO A 309 13.09 -16.83 4.46
N SER A 310 13.12 -16.70 5.79
CA SER A 310 12.26 -17.46 6.71
C SER A 310 10.83 -16.92 6.84
N VAL A 311 10.47 -15.88 6.09
CA VAL A 311 9.13 -15.29 6.12
C VAL A 311 8.04 -16.34 5.86
N SER A 312 6.96 -16.26 6.64
CA SER A 312 5.81 -17.15 6.44
C SER A 312 4.93 -16.69 5.28
N LEU A 313 4.17 -17.60 4.68
CA LEU A 313 3.23 -17.26 3.61
C LEU A 313 2.23 -16.16 4.01
N PRO A 314 1.59 -16.20 5.20
CA PRO A 314 0.72 -15.10 5.62
C PRO A 314 1.44 -13.76 5.83
N ALA A 315 2.69 -13.76 6.26
CA ALA A 315 3.46 -12.53 6.39
C ALA A 315 3.85 -11.96 5.02
N MET A 316 4.10 -12.81 4.01
CA MET A 316 4.42 -12.38 2.66
C MET A 316 3.22 -11.79 1.93
N VAL A 317 2.12 -12.53 1.83
CA VAL A 317 0.95 -12.13 1.01
C VAL A 317 -0.16 -11.46 1.80
N GLY A 318 -0.15 -11.62 3.09
CA GLY A 318 -1.23 -11.19 3.98
C GLY A 318 -2.06 -12.36 4.50
N GLY A 319 -2.86 -12.11 5.51
CA GLY A 319 -3.70 -13.12 6.13
C GLY A 319 -3.91 -12.88 7.62
N GLY A 320 -4.23 -13.95 8.34
CA GLY A 320 -4.61 -13.89 9.75
C GLY A 320 -6.11 -14.06 9.95
N ALA A 321 -6.56 -14.04 11.22
CA ALA A 321 -7.98 -14.03 11.55
C ALA A 321 -8.65 -12.76 10.98
N PHE A 322 -7.91 -11.65 11.05
CA PHE A 322 -8.19 -10.40 10.35
C PHE A 322 -7.26 -10.34 9.13
N PRO A 323 -7.79 -10.23 7.91
CA PRO A 323 -6.94 -10.17 6.72
C PRO A 323 -6.12 -8.87 6.73
N MET A 324 -4.91 -8.95 7.27
CA MET A 324 -3.96 -7.84 7.28
C MET A 324 -3.09 -7.86 6.01
N PRO A 325 -2.64 -6.68 5.53
CA PRO A 325 -1.72 -6.61 4.41
C PRO A 325 -0.38 -7.26 4.73
N GLY A 326 0.17 -8.04 3.78
CA GLY A 326 1.51 -8.64 3.86
C GLY A 326 2.58 -7.77 3.19
N GLU A 327 3.84 -8.27 3.17
CA GLU A 327 5.01 -7.59 2.60
C GLU A 327 4.79 -7.18 1.13
N VAL A 328 4.06 -8.00 0.37
CA VAL A 328 3.71 -7.73 -1.04
C VAL A 328 2.84 -6.48 -1.18
N THR A 329 1.86 -6.32 -0.31
CA THR A 329 1.00 -5.12 -0.26
C THR A 329 1.76 -3.92 0.27
N LEU A 330 2.61 -4.11 1.30
CA LEU A 330 3.45 -3.06 1.86
C LEU A 330 4.52 -2.56 0.88
N ALA A 331 4.85 -3.34 -0.15
CA ALA A 331 5.73 -2.94 -1.24
C ALA A 331 5.00 -2.20 -2.38
N HIS A 332 3.68 -1.98 -2.27
CA HIS A 332 2.89 -1.32 -3.30
C HIS A 332 3.49 0.03 -3.72
N GLY A 333 3.52 0.32 -5.02
CA GLY A 333 4.14 1.54 -5.58
C GLY A 333 5.68 1.61 -5.46
N GLY A 334 6.33 0.60 -4.86
CA GLY A 334 7.76 0.56 -4.57
C GLY A 334 8.44 -0.72 -5.01
N VAL A 335 9.29 -1.27 -4.15
CA VAL A 335 10.19 -2.39 -4.44
C VAL A 335 10.02 -3.49 -3.40
N LEU A 336 9.87 -4.72 -3.89
CA LEU A 336 10.04 -5.93 -3.10
C LEU A 336 11.40 -6.54 -3.45
N PHE A 337 12.32 -6.56 -2.49
CA PHE A 337 13.65 -7.13 -2.67
C PHE A 337 13.77 -8.48 -1.98
N LEU A 338 14.06 -9.52 -2.75
CA LEU A 338 14.28 -10.88 -2.25
C LEU A 338 15.76 -11.25 -2.41
N ASP A 339 16.51 -11.13 -1.33
CA ASP A 339 17.90 -11.59 -1.32
C ASP A 339 17.95 -13.10 -1.08
N GLU A 340 18.97 -13.77 -1.63
CA GLU A 340 19.10 -15.23 -1.54
C GLU A 340 17.85 -15.99 -2.00
N LEU A 341 17.27 -15.60 -3.15
CA LEU A 341 16.00 -16.10 -3.67
C LEU A 341 15.79 -17.63 -3.54
N PRO A 342 16.77 -18.51 -3.80
CA PRO A 342 16.60 -19.97 -3.67
C PRO A 342 16.42 -20.46 -2.22
N GLU A 343 16.65 -19.61 -1.21
CA GLU A 343 16.50 -19.99 0.20
C GLU A 343 15.08 -19.74 0.75
N PHE A 344 14.26 -19.01 -0.02
CA PHE A 344 12.84 -18.84 0.33
C PHE A 344 12.07 -20.16 0.15
N ARG A 345 11.08 -20.36 0.98
CA ARG A 345 10.16 -21.50 0.87
C ARG A 345 9.42 -21.44 -0.48
N ARG A 346 9.23 -22.62 -1.08
CA ARG A 346 8.61 -22.74 -2.40
C ARG A 346 7.17 -22.22 -2.43
N ASP A 347 6.38 -22.47 -1.37
CA ASP A 347 5.01 -21.98 -1.25
C ASP A 347 4.94 -20.44 -1.25
N VAL A 348 5.91 -19.79 -0.58
CA VAL A 348 6.03 -18.33 -0.55
C VAL A 348 6.36 -17.76 -1.93
N LEU A 349 7.31 -18.38 -2.65
CA LEU A 349 7.69 -17.95 -3.99
C LEU A 349 6.56 -18.16 -5.02
N GLU A 350 5.81 -19.25 -4.93
CA GLU A 350 4.68 -19.52 -5.81
C GLU A 350 3.53 -18.52 -5.59
N ALA A 351 3.32 -18.09 -4.35
CA ALA A 351 2.29 -17.11 -4.03
C ALA A 351 2.54 -15.71 -4.62
N LEU A 352 3.78 -15.37 -5.00
CA LEU A 352 4.11 -14.12 -5.69
C LEU A 352 3.61 -14.07 -7.13
N ARG A 353 3.22 -15.22 -7.72
CA ARG A 353 2.83 -15.28 -9.13
C ARG A 353 1.59 -14.44 -9.44
N GLU A 354 0.59 -14.51 -8.58
CA GLU A 354 -0.66 -13.76 -8.75
C GLU A 354 -0.43 -12.24 -8.63
N PRO A 355 0.21 -11.71 -7.56
CA PRO A 355 0.50 -10.29 -7.47
C PRO A 355 1.34 -9.73 -8.61
N LEU A 356 2.33 -10.50 -9.08
CA LEU A 356 3.18 -10.09 -10.22
C LEU A 356 2.42 -10.02 -11.56
N GLU A 357 1.33 -10.78 -11.72
CA GLU A 357 0.49 -10.74 -12.92
C GLU A 357 -0.66 -9.74 -12.80
N GLN A 358 -1.36 -9.75 -11.66
CA GLN A 358 -2.59 -8.99 -11.48
C GLN A 358 -2.39 -7.63 -10.81
N GLY A 359 -1.22 -7.39 -10.20
CA GLY A 359 -0.96 -6.18 -9.41
C GLY A 359 -1.82 -6.06 -8.15
N ARG A 360 -2.35 -7.17 -7.67
CA ARG A 360 -3.22 -7.25 -6.49
C ARG A 360 -3.12 -8.61 -5.80
N VAL A 361 -3.50 -8.66 -4.53
CA VAL A 361 -3.63 -9.88 -3.73
C VAL A 361 -5.08 -10.06 -3.32
N MET A 362 -5.63 -11.24 -3.57
CA MET A 362 -6.97 -11.61 -3.10
C MET A 362 -6.85 -12.52 -1.88
N LEU A 363 -7.35 -12.07 -0.73
CA LEU A 363 -7.41 -12.88 0.49
C LEU A 363 -8.84 -13.38 0.70
N ASN A 364 -9.07 -14.65 0.39
CA ASN A 364 -10.37 -15.29 0.57
C ASN A 364 -10.40 -16.02 1.92
N ARG A 365 -11.30 -15.63 2.81
CA ARG A 365 -11.52 -16.26 4.13
C ARG A 365 -13.00 -16.44 4.39
N HIS A 366 -13.39 -17.67 4.68
CA HIS A 366 -14.75 -18.15 5.06
C HIS A 366 -15.95 -17.40 4.45
N ARG A 367 -16.13 -16.10 4.70
CA ARG A 367 -17.25 -15.28 4.21
C ARG A 367 -16.82 -13.90 3.72
N GLN A 368 -15.52 -13.62 3.71
CA GLN A 368 -14.99 -12.32 3.28
C GLN A 368 -13.90 -12.52 2.25
N SER A 369 -14.02 -11.83 1.14
CA SER A 369 -12.96 -11.68 0.14
C SER A 369 -12.46 -10.24 0.23
N VAL A 370 -11.16 -10.09 0.49
CA VAL A 370 -10.51 -8.79 0.61
C VAL A 370 -9.47 -8.67 -0.49
N CYS A 371 -9.48 -7.54 -1.18
CA CYS A 371 -8.53 -7.23 -2.24
C CYS A 371 -7.56 -6.14 -1.76
N TYR A 372 -6.27 -6.39 -1.90
CA TYR A 372 -5.21 -5.41 -1.64
C TYR A 372 -4.44 -5.11 -2.92
N PRO A 373 -4.11 -3.85 -3.23
CA PRO A 373 -3.23 -3.52 -4.32
C PRO A 373 -1.81 -3.99 -4.02
N ALA A 374 -1.11 -4.46 -5.05
CA ALA A 374 0.22 -5.05 -4.94
C ALA A 374 1.03 -4.81 -6.22
N ARG A 375 1.07 -3.56 -6.68
CA ARG A 375 1.87 -3.14 -7.83
C ARG A 375 3.25 -2.73 -7.34
N PHE A 376 4.22 -3.60 -7.45
CA PHE A 376 5.61 -3.38 -7.04
C PHE A 376 6.57 -3.86 -8.11
N VAL A 377 7.82 -3.41 -8.05
CA VAL A 377 8.91 -3.99 -8.83
C VAL A 377 9.59 -5.07 -7.99
N LEU A 378 9.66 -6.28 -8.51
CA LEU A 378 10.41 -7.36 -7.88
C LEU A 378 11.88 -7.26 -8.28
N ILE A 379 12.76 -7.08 -7.31
CA ILE A 379 14.19 -7.29 -7.44
C ILE A 379 14.54 -8.54 -6.67
N ALA A 380 15.13 -9.51 -7.34
CA ALA A 380 15.60 -10.71 -6.70
C ALA A 380 17.12 -10.85 -6.87
N ALA A 381 17.80 -11.35 -5.85
CA ALA A 381 19.22 -11.66 -5.92
C ALA A 381 19.48 -13.13 -5.62
N MET A 382 20.39 -13.74 -6.35
CA MET A 382 20.82 -15.11 -6.08
C MET A 382 22.28 -15.32 -6.44
N ASN A 383 22.86 -16.36 -5.86
CA ASN A 383 24.14 -16.90 -6.29
C ASN A 383 23.93 -17.90 -7.44
N PRO A 384 24.91 -18.10 -8.35
CA PRO A 384 24.76 -19.04 -9.45
C PRO A 384 24.75 -20.51 -9.02
N CYS A 385 25.31 -20.81 -7.83
CA CYS A 385 25.38 -22.16 -7.24
C CYS A 385 25.51 -22.02 -5.70
N PRO A 386 25.44 -23.09 -4.92
CA PRO A 386 25.58 -23.04 -3.46
C PRO A 386 26.90 -22.44 -2.96
N CYS A 387 28.03 -22.68 -3.64
CA CYS A 387 29.30 -22.04 -3.29
C CYS A 387 29.44 -20.60 -3.83
N GLY A 388 28.58 -20.20 -4.78
CA GLY A 388 28.52 -18.86 -5.34
C GLY A 388 29.46 -18.58 -6.53
N TYR A 389 30.27 -19.53 -6.97
CA TYR A 389 31.34 -19.25 -7.95
C TYR A 389 31.16 -19.93 -9.31
N TYR A 390 30.03 -20.57 -9.60
CA TYR A 390 29.78 -21.22 -10.88
C TYR A 390 29.78 -20.18 -12.02
N GLY A 391 30.63 -20.44 -13.04
CA GLY A 391 30.79 -19.57 -14.20
C GLY A 391 31.55 -18.25 -13.95
N SER A 392 32.07 -18.02 -12.74
CA SER A 392 32.91 -16.83 -12.46
C SER A 392 34.35 -17.06 -12.97
N THR A 393 35.02 -15.97 -13.38
CA THR A 393 36.41 -15.98 -13.76
C THR A 393 37.31 -16.49 -12.62
N GLY A 394 38.18 -17.46 -12.89
CA GLY A 394 39.17 -17.97 -11.92
C GLY A 394 38.87 -19.33 -11.27
N ASP A 395 38.02 -20.14 -11.86
CA ASP A 395 37.81 -21.60 -11.61
C ASP A 395 37.65 -22.00 -10.13
N ARG A 396 36.92 -21.20 -9.34
CA ARG A 396 36.73 -21.41 -7.90
C ARG A 396 35.56 -22.34 -7.55
N CYS A 397 34.71 -22.67 -8.53
CA CYS A 397 33.54 -23.50 -8.28
C CYS A 397 33.92 -24.97 -8.15
N ARG A 398 33.53 -25.58 -7.02
CA ARG A 398 33.72 -27.03 -6.77
C ARG A 398 32.39 -27.78 -6.73
N CYS A 399 31.31 -27.17 -7.14
CA CYS A 399 29.98 -27.80 -7.14
C CYS A 399 29.84 -28.72 -8.35
N PRO A 400 29.44 -29.99 -8.17
CA PRO A 400 29.08 -30.84 -9.30
C PRO A 400 27.87 -30.25 -10.02
N GLU A 401 27.78 -30.43 -11.33
CA GLU A 401 26.74 -29.84 -12.17
C GLU A 401 25.31 -30.19 -11.70
N SER A 402 25.11 -31.43 -11.25
CA SER A 402 23.84 -31.89 -10.66
C SER A 402 23.39 -31.06 -9.46
N LEU A 403 24.33 -30.61 -8.62
CA LEU A 403 24.06 -29.76 -7.48
C LEU A 403 23.69 -28.32 -7.91
N VAL A 404 24.38 -27.79 -8.92
CA VAL A 404 24.07 -26.48 -9.52
C VAL A 404 22.67 -26.49 -10.09
N ILE A 405 22.33 -27.49 -10.91
CA ILE A 405 20.97 -27.63 -11.49
C ILE A 405 19.92 -27.76 -10.40
N ARG A 406 20.15 -28.56 -9.36
CA ARG A 406 19.21 -28.74 -8.24
C ARG A 406 19.01 -27.45 -7.47
N TYR A 407 20.05 -26.65 -7.27
CA TYR A 407 19.98 -25.36 -6.61
C TYR A 407 19.17 -24.36 -7.43
N GLN A 408 19.42 -24.22 -8.71
CA GLN A 408 18.70 -23.32 -9.61
C GLN A 408 17.24 -23.73 -9.80
N ARG A 409 16.94 -25.04 -9.80
CA ARG A 409 15.57 -25.57 -9.89
C ARG A 409 14.70 -25.34 -8.63
N ARG A 410 15.27 -24.79 -7.53
CA ARG A 410 14.45 -24.33 -6.40
C ARG A 410 13.53 -23.19 -6.81
N ILE A 411 13.93 -22.40 -7.80
CA ILE A 411 13.10 -21.35 -8.41
C ILE A 411 12.31 -22.00 -9.55
N SER A 412 10.99 -21.84 -9.51
CA SER A 412 10.14 -22.42 -10.55
C SER A 412 10.28 -21.67 -11.88
N GLY A 413 10.15 -22.39 -13.00
CA GLY A 413 10.13 -21.81 -14.33
C GLY A 413 9.10 -20.68 -14.46
N PRO A 414 7.85 -20.86 -14.01
CA PRO A 414 6.85 -19.81 -14.03
C PRO A 414 7.21 -18.51 -13.27
N LEU A 415 8.01 -18.59 -12.19
CA LEU A 415 8.49 -17.39 -11.51
C LEU A 415 9.63 -16.73 -12.30
N LEU A 416 10.56 -17.52 -12.85
CA LEU A 416 11.63 -17.02 -13.74
C LEU A 416 11.05 -16.36 -14.99
N ASP A 417 9.97 -16.90 -15.53
CA ASP A 417 9.26 -16.27 -16.65
C ASP A 417 8.72 -14.88 -16.31
N ARG A 418 8.54 -14.53 -15.03
CA ARG A 418 8.08 -13.22 -14.58
C ARG A 418 9.20 -12.23 -14.34
N MET A 419 10.47 -12.68 -14.41
CA MET A 419 11.61 -11.78 -14.46
C MET A 419 11.75 -11.24 -15.87
N ASP A 420 11.75 -9.92 -16.02
CA ASP A 420 11.90 -9.29 -17.33
C ASP A 420 13.37 -9.19 -17.73
N LEU A 421 14.23 -8.91 -16.75
CA LEU A 421 15.66 -8.77 -16.90
C LEU A 421 16.40 -9.75 -15.97
N VAL A 422 17.34 -10.48 -16.50
CA VAL A 422 18.25 -11.35 -15.75
C VAL A 422 19.68 -10.87 -15.99
N VAL A 423 20.31 -10.38 -14.94
CA VAL A 423 21.62 -9.74 -15.00
C VAL A 423 22.67 -10.60 -14.34
N CYS A 424 23.66 -11.02 -15.12
CA CYS A 424 24.83 -11.69 -14.59
C CYS A 424 25.88 -10.66 -14.18
N MET A 425 26.28 -10.74 -12.92
CA MET A 425 27.28 -9.85 -12.33
C MET A 425 28.55 -10.63 -12.04
N ASP A 426 29.68 -10.07 -12.39
CA ASP A 426 30.99 -10.56 -12.01
C ASP A 426 31.62 -9.75 -10.88
N ARG A 427 32.74 -10.16 -10.36
CA ARG A 427 33.50 -9.37 -9.41
C ARG A 427 34.10 -8.16 -10.12
N VAL A 428 34.08 -7.00 -9.46
CA VAL A 428 34.75 -5.79 -9.94
C VAL A 428 36.23 -6.06 -10.04
N SER A 429 36.84 -5.80 -11.21
CA SER A 429 38.27 -5.94 -11.41
C SER A 429 39.05 -4.87 -10.66
N ALA A 430 40.34 -5.10 -10.39
CA ALA A 430 41.19 -4.09 -9.77
C ALA A 430 41.31 -2.81 -10.62
N GLU A 431 41.23 -2.95 -11.94
CA GLU A 431 41.26 -1.84 -12.89
C GLU A 431 39.99 -1.02 -12.85
N GLU A 432 38.82 -1.66 -12.83
CA GLU A 432 37.52 -0.98 -12.65
C GLU A 432 37.42 -0.30 -11.27
N TRP A 433 38.02 -0.88 -10.23
CA TRP A 433 38.08 -0.28 -8.90
C TRP A 433 38.91 1.01 -8.91
N ALA A 434 40.11 1.01 -9.54
CA ALA A 434 41.01 2.15 -9.60
C ALA A 434 40.50 3.28 -10.51
N SER A 435 39.84 2.97 -11.60
CA SER A 435 39.30 3.98 -12.53
C SER A 435 38.19 4.84 -11.94
N HIS A 436 37.48 4.34 -10.93
CA HIS A 436 36.40 5.08 -10.26
C HIS A 436 36.91 6.17 -9.29
N ASP A 437 38.07 5.98 -8.66
CA ASP A 437 38.66 6.99 -7.76
C ASP A 437 39.12 8.23 -8.53
N ASN A 438 39.54 8.07 -9.80
CA ASN A 438 39.89 9.20 -10.67
C ASN A 438 38.66 10.02 -11.15
N GLN A 439 37.47 9.42 -11.23
CA GLN A 439 36.25 10.14 -11.63
C GLN A 439 35.65 10.95 -10.47
N LEU A 440 35.80 10.52 -9.23
CA LEU A 440 35.33 11.24 -8.06
C LEU A 440 36.19 12.48 -7.75
N SER A 441 37.47 12.47 -8.09
CA SER A 441 38.37 13.61 -7.90
C SER A 441 38.17 14.74 -8.92
N VAL A 442 37.51 14.46 -10.06
CA VAL A 442 37.21 15.44 -11.12
C VAL A 442 35.81 16.04 -10.99
N ALA A 443 34.91 15.41 -10.24
CA ALA A 443 33.49 15.82 -10.13
C ALA A 443 33.19 16.79 -8.96
N THR A 444 34.16 17.63 -8.56
CA THR A 444 33.90 18.75 -7.62
C THR A 444 33.42 20.03 -8.33
N SER A 445 32.98 19.95 -9.58
CA SER A 445 32.27 21.04 -10.26
C SER A 445 30.82 20.66 -10.46
N PRO A 446 29.85 21.49 -10.04
CA PRO A 446 28.43 21.17 -10.23
C PRO A 446 28.01 21.48 -11.67
N SER A 447 28.21 20.55 -12.57
CA SER A 447 27.50 20.57 -13.85
C SER A 447 26.35 19.57 -13.77
N ALA A 448 25.16 20.12 -13.59
CA ALA A 448 23.89 19.39 -13.66
C ALA A 448 23.76 18.70 -15.02
N THR A 449 24.06 17.41 -15.07
CA THR A 449 23.57 16.57 -16.15
C THR A 449 22.13 16.20 -15.83
N SER A 450 21.21 17.04 -16.34
CA SER A 450 19.78 16.76 -16.36
C SER A 450 19.53 15.46 -17.12
N VAL A 451 19.04 14.46 -16.40
CA VAL A 451 18.34 13.33 -17.03
C VAL A 451 17.18 13.92 -17.82
N PRO A 452 16.99 13.59 -19.12
CA PRO A 452 15.83 14.07 -19.85
C PRO A 452 14.57 13.65 -19.12
N GLN A 453 13.82 14.61 -18.58
CA GLN A 453 12.46 14.36 -18.10
C GLN A 453 11.60 14.04 -19.34
N PRO A 454 10.76 13.00 -19.27
CA PRO A 454 9.73 12.83 -20.27
C PRO A 454 8.86 14.10 -20.27
N PRO A 455 8.34 14.52 -21.45
CA PRO A 455 7.59 15.75 -21.57
C PRO A 455 6.42 15.77 -20.58
N ALA A 456 6.28 16.88 -19.85
CA ALA A 456 5.19 17.10 -18.93
C ALA A 456 3.86 16.96 -19.71
N THR A 457 3.10 15.92 -19.39
CA THR A 457 1.76 15.74 -19.90
C THR A 457 0.86 16.78 -19.26
N VAL A 458 0.30 17.64 -20.10
CA VAL A 458 -0.74 18.60 -19.75
C VAL A 458 -1.95 17.80 -19.28
N ASP A 459 -2.33 17.93 -18.01
CA ASP A 459 -3.55 17.37 -17.46
C ASP A 459 -4.77 17.95 -18.19
N PRO A 460 -5.63 17.15 -18.81
CA PRO A 460 -6.95 17.62 -19.20
C PRO A 460 -7.81 17.73 -17.94
N LEU A 461 -8.31 18.92 -17.66
CA LEU A 461 -9.32 19.24 -16.65
C LEU A 461 -10.47 18.21 -16.71
N HIS A 462 -10.54 17.34 -15.71
CA HIS A 462 -11.72 16.51 -15.49
C HIS A 462 -12.83 17.35 -14.86
N PRO A 463 -14.07 17.24 -15.36
CA PRO A 463 -15.21 17.87 -14.71
C PRO A 463 -15.47 17.22 -13.34
N PRO A 464 -15.94 17.98 -12.34
CA PRO A 464 -16.25 17.43 -11.03
C PRO A 464 -17.48 16.52 -11.12
N GLY A 465 -17.32 15.23 -10.82
CA GLY A 465 -18.46 14.34 -10.73
C GLY A 465 -18.27 12.88 -11.15
N SER A 466 -17.07 12.44 -11.53
CA SER A 466 -16.86 11.01 -11.82
C SER A 466 -16.54 10.23 -10.53
N PRO A 467 -17.20 9.09 -10.26
CA PRO A 467 -16.88 8.27 -9.11
C PRO A 467 -15.46 7.71 -9.25
N LEU A 468 -14.64 7.94 -8.22
CA LEU A 468 -13.32 7.34 -8.10
C LEU A 468 -13.44 5.83 -8.15
N HIS A 469 -12.70 5.22 -9.08
CA HIS A 469 -12.72 3.79 -9.31
C HIS A 469 -12.34 3.01 -8.04
N SER A 470 -13.04 1.89 -7.82
CA SER A 470 -12.69 0.86 -6.84
C SER A 470 -11.20 0.48 -6.97
N PRO A 471 -10.44 0.29 -5.87
CA PRO A 471 -9.02 -0.05 -5.92
C PRO A 471 -8.70 -1.36 -6.65
N CYS A 472 -9.72 -2.13 -7.01
CA CYS A 472 -9.62 -3.34 -7.82
C CYS A 472 -9.97 -3.14 -9.29
N SER A 473 -10.30 -1.92 -9.72
CA SER A 473 -10.53 -1.61 -11.14
C SER A 473 -9.18 -1.51 -11.87
N PRO A 474 -9.03 -2.04 -13.08
CA PRO A 474 -7.84 -1.78 -13.87
C PRO A 474 -7.80 -0.29 -14.20
N SER A 475 -6.81 0.42 -13.66
CA SER A 475 -6.61 1.84 -13.94
C SER A 475 -6.61 2.10 -15.44
N SER A 476 -7.34 3.11 -15.85
CA SER A 476 -7.31 3.67 -17.19
C SER A 476 -5.85 3.96 -17.59
N THR A 477 -5.35 3.16 -18.51
CA THR A 477 -4.04 3.29 -19.13
C THR A 477 -3.99 4.65 -19.80
N ILE A 478 -3.14 5.54 -19.30
CA ILE A 478 -2.68 6.69 -20.08
C ILE A 478 -2.09 6.10 -21.35
N LEU A 479 -2.70 6.37 -22.49
CA LEU A 479 -2.21 6.04 -23.81
C LEU A 479 -0.93 6.86 -24.08
N THR A 480 0.18 6.52 -23.44
CA THR A 480 1.49 6.79 -23.99
C THR A 480 1.61 5.89 -25.22
N LEU A 481 1.77 6.48 -26.39
CA LEU A 481 2.06 5.75 -27.62
C LEU A 481 3.29 4.87 -27.37
N GLU A 482 3.06 3.58 -27.11
CA GLU A 482 4.15 2.62 -26.95
C GLU A 482 4.92 2.56 -28.28
N PRO A 483 6.27 2.66 -28.27
CA PRO A 483 7.05 2.58 -29.50
C PRO A 483 6.70 1.31 -30.28
N ALA A 484 6.36 1.48 -31.57
CA ALA A 484 6.01 0.35 -32.43
C ALA A 484 7.28 -0.36 -32.90
N LEU A 485 7.19 -1.69 -33.11
CA LEU A 485 8.30 -2.43 -33.69
C LEU A 485 8.53 -2.01 -35.16
N SER A 486 9.77 -1.66 -35.52
CA SER A 486 10.17 -1.43 -36.91
C SER A 486 9.99 -2.72 -37.74
N THR A 487 9.98 -2.60 -39.06
CA THR A 487 9.85 -3.77 -39.94
C THR A 487 11.01 -4.75 -39.75
N GLU A 488 12.21 -4.23 -39.56
CA GLU A 488 13.43 -5.03 -39.28
C GLU A 488 13.35 -5.73 -37.93
N SER A 489 12.85 -5.04 -36.89
CA SER A 489 12.63 -5.59 -35.56
C SER A 489 11.60 -6.71 -35.55
N LYS A 490 10.52 -6.60 -36.35
CA LYS A 490 9.57 -7.71 -36.55
C LYS A 490 10.22 -8.93 -37.18
N GLY A 491 11.05 -8.71 -38.21
CA GLY A 491 11.83 -9.79 -38.86
C GLY A 491 12.83 -10.44 -37.91
N LEU A 492 13.51 -9.65 -37.05
CA LEU A 492 14.41 -10.17 -36.03
C LEU A 492 13.65 -10.99 -34.99
N MET A 493 12.52 -10.50 -34.48
CA MET A 493 11.68 -11.22 -33.52
C MET A 493 11.23 -12.57 -34.08
N HIS A 494 10.83 -12.62 -35.34
CA HIS A 494 10.42 -13.86 -36.00
C HIS A 494 11.58 -14.89 -36.04
N ARG A 495 12.80 -14.44 -36.36
CA ARG A 495 14.00 -15.30 -36.31
C ARG A 495 14.32 -15.81 -34.90
N LEU A 496 14.19 -14.95 -33.88
CA LEU A 496 14.42 -15.34 -32.48
C LEU A 496 13.40 -16.37 -31.99
N VAL A 497 12.14 -16.27 -32.44
CA VAL A 497 11.09 -17.25 -32.13
C VAL A 497 11.40 -18.60 -32.81
N GLN A 498 11.78 -18.59 -34.08
CA GLN A 498 12.08 -19.82 -34.85
C GLN A 498 13.36 -20.53 -34.38
N GLY A 499 14.40 -19.75 -34.05
CA GLY A 499 15.72 -20.32 -33.70
C GLY A 499 15.92 -20.60 -32.21
N GLY A 500 15.15 -19.99 -31.31
CA GLY A 500 15.47 -19.99 -29.89
C GLY A 500 14.42 -20.56 -28.93
N GLY A 501 13.30 -21.07 -29.43
CA GLY A 501 12.24 -21.64 -28.55
C GLY A 501 11.62 -20.65 -27.58
N LEU A 502 11.57 -19.35 -27.91
CA LEU A 502 10.94 -18.32 -27.08
C LEU A 502 9.43 -18.56 -26.98
N SER A 503 8.90 -18.61 -25.76
CA SER A 503 7.45 -18.63 -25.55
C SER A 503 6.82 -17.28 -25.94
N MET A 504 5.51 -17.26 -26.26
CA MET A 504 4.79 -16.03 -26.55
C MET A 504 4.89 -14.99 -25.40
N ARG A 505 4.88 -15.46 -24.15
CA ARG A 505 5.10 -14.60 -22.98
C ARG A 505 6.50 -13.99 -22.96
N ALA A 506 7.51 -14.78 -23.35
CA ALA A 506 8.88 -14.30 -23.47
C ALA A 506 9.00 -13.21 -24.54
N CYS A 507 8.34 -13.38 -25.68
CA CYS A 507 8.32 -12.39 -26.76
C CYS A 507 7.65 -11.07 -26.32
N GLN A 508 6.50 -11.15 -25.65
CA GLN A 508 5.79 -9.96 -25.15
C GLN A 508 6.65 -9.16 -24.17
N ARG A 509 7.36 -9.84 -23.25
CA ARG A 509 8.26 -9.18 -22.28
C ARG A 509 9.48 -8.57 -22.95
N LEU A 510 10.09 -9.32 -23.87
CA LEU A 510 11.20 -8.81 -24.66
C LEU A 510 10.80 -7.52 -25.40
N THR A 511 9.63 -7.52 -26.03
CA THR A 511 9.07 -6.34 -26.70
C THR A 511 8.89 -5.19 -25.72
N ARG A 512 8.30 -5.44 -24.55
CA ARG A 512 8.08 -4.40 -23.52
C ARG A 512 9.39 -3.79 -23.01
N VAL A 513 10.41 -4.61 -22.76
CA VAL A 513 11.74 -4.12 -22.36
C VAL A 513 12.37 -3.28 -23.48
N ALA A 514 12.31 -3.76 -24.73
CA ALA A 514 12.84 -3.03 -25.89
C ALA A 514 12.07 -1.69 -26.14
N GLN A 515 10.75 -1.67 -25.91
CA GLN A 515 9.94 -0.46 -25.97
C GLN A 515 10.38 0.58 -24.91
N THR A 516 10.67 0.10 -23.69
CA THR A 516 11.20 0.96 -22.63
C THR A 516 12.54 1.58 -23.03
N MET A 517 13.45 0.77 -23.62
CA MET A 517 14.75 1.24 -24.08
C MET A 517 14.60 2.32 -25.17
N ALA A 518 13.76 2.05 -26.18
CA ALA A 518 13.47 3.02 -27.24
C ALA A 518 12.85 4.32 -26.69
N GLY A 519 11.92 4.20 -25.75
CA GLY A 519 11.31 5.35 -25.06
C GLY A 519 12.32 6.18 -24.25
N MET A 520 13.30 5.55 -23.61
CA MET A 520 14.40 6.25 -22.89
C MET A 520 15.30 7.04 -23.86
N GLU A 521 15.42 6.60 -25.11
CA GLU A 521 16.14 7.29 -26.18
C GLU A 521 15.27 8.31 -26.95
N GLY A 522 14.00 8.47 -26.57
CA GLY A 522 13.05 9.38 -27.20
C GLY A 522 12.56 8.90 -28.58
N LEU A 523 12.73 7.62 -28.90
CA LEU A 523 12.35 7.05 -30.18
C LEU A 523 10.90 6.53 -30.15
N LEU A 524 10.17 6.75 -31.24
CA LEU A 524 8.81 6.25 -31.43
C LEU A 524 8.76 4.82 -32.01
N THR A 525 9.94 4.27 -32.39
CA THR A 525 10.07 2.93 -32.98
C THR A 525 11.14 2.13 -32.26
N VAL A 526 10.87 0.86 -32.08
CA VAL A 526 11.84 -0.10 -31.53
C VAL A 526 12.71 -0.60 -32.67
N GLU A 527 14.00 -0.28 -32.62
CA GLU A 527 15.00 -0.72 -33.57
C GLU A 527 15.58 -2.10 -33.18
N PRO A 528 16.22 -2.84 -34.12
CA PRO A 528 16.83 -4.15 -33.86
C PRO A 528 17.82 -4.16 -32.69
N GLN A 529 18.55 -3.07 -32.47
CA GLN A 529 19.50 -2.93 -31.36
C GLN A 529 18.82 -3.04 -29.99
N HIS A 530 17.63 -2.42 -29.80
CA HIS A 530 16.87 -2.51 -28.54
C HIS A 530 16.40 -3.92 -28.26
N LEU A 531 15.95 -4.65 -29.29
CA LEU A 531 15.58 -6.06 -29.16
C LEU A 531 16.77 -6.95 -28.81
N MET A 532 17.94 -6.70 -29.40
CA MET A 532 19.14 -7.47 -29.10
C MET A 532 19.65 -7.19 -27.68
N GLU A 533 19.65 -5.94 -27.23
CA GLU A 533 19.99 -5.58 -25.84
C GLU A 533 19.02 -6.25 -24.86
N ALA A 534 17.71 -6.16 -25.10
CA ALA A 534 16.70 -6.82 -24.29
C ALA A 534 16.86 -8.35 -24.27
N TYR A 535 17.23 -8.96 -25.41
CA TYR A 535 17.49 -10.39 -25.52
C TYR A 535 18.69 -10.82 -24.68
N HIS A 536 19.78 -10.03 -24.66
CA HIS A 536 20.95 -10.31 -23.83
C HIS A 536 20.62 -10.33 -22.33
N PHE A 537 19.72 -9.47 -21.87
CA PHE A 537 19.25 -9.48 -20.49
C PHE A 537 18.35 -10.66 -20.15
N ARG A 538 17.89 -11.44 -21.13
CA ARG A 538 16.99 -12.58 -20.87
C ARG A 538 17.67 -13.93 -20.92
N HIS A 539 18.82 -14.04 -21.57
CA HIS A 539 19.58 -15.30 -21.72
C HIS A 539 20.90 -15.26 -20.93
N PRO A 540 20.83 -15.42 -19.60
CA PRO A 540 22.05 -15.40 -18.79
C PRO A 540 22.91 -16.62 -19.02
N ARG A 541 24.20 -16.39 -19.21
CA ARG A 541 25.23 -17.43 -19.42
C ARG A 541 25.36 -18.46 -18.28
N PHE A 542 24.75 -18.20 -17.11
CA PHE A 542 24.89 -19.00 -15.89
C PHE A 542 23.71 -19.92 -15.59
N LEU A 543 22.63 -19.92 -16.37
CA LEU A 543 21.58 -20.91 -16.20
C LEU A 543 21.98 -22.19 -16.89
N ALA A 544 22.22 -23.27 -16.12
CA ALA A 544 22.67 -24.57 -16.62
C ALA A 544 21.73 -25.19 -17.66
N SER A 545 20.44 -24.75 -17.68
CA SER A 545 19.44 -25.19 -18.66
C SER A 545 19.60 -24.56 -20.06
N THR A 546 20.42 -23.50 -20.20
CA THR A 546 20.60 -22.78 -21.48
C THR A 546 21.86 -23.13 -22.24
N ARG A 547 22.69 -24.06 -21.75
CA ARG A 547 23.78 -24.59 -22.55
C ARG A 547 23.19 -25.44 -23.67
N PRO A 548 23.46 -25.15 -24.96
CA PRO A 548 23.19 -26.09 -26.01
C PRO A 548 23.97 -27.37 -25.66
N SER A 549 23.26 -28.49 -25.66
CA SER A 549 23.94 -29.81 -25.64
C SER A 549 24.93 -29.84 -26.80
N HIS A 550 26.20 -29.64 -26.49
CA HIS A 550 27.23 -29.94 -27.47
C HIS A 550 27.20 -31.44 -27.76
N PRO A 551 27.24 -31.83 -29.06
CA PRO A 551 27.25 -33.23 -29.48
C PRO A 551 28.48 -34.00 -29.00
#